data_2786d4341b5ee75a870ecce2853ce6da
#
_entry.id   2786d4341b5ee75a870ecce2853ce6da
#
_cell.length_a   1.000
_cell.length_b   1.000
_cell.length_c   1.000
_cell.angle_alpha   90.00
_cell.angle_beta   90.00
_cell.angle_gamma   90.00
#
_symmetry.space_group_name_H-M   'P 1'
#
loop_
_entity.id
_entity.type
_entity.pdbx_description
1 polymer ?
#
loop_
_entity_poly.entity_id
_entity_poly.type
_entity_poly.pdbx_seq_one_letter_code
_entity_poly.pdbx_strand_id
1 'polypeptide(L)'
;MVFNRLTKVLILPLYYLLHHNFIIGLIQKFLIKNFYYKDFTFFLNIRNIPLPNYSSFFFRTYEYNDRKIIERNITKKNRCIVIGGGIGFIPCITYKISGNKLIIFEINSDLISNLNKNLISNRCKYKLYNENLVIFKSEKLKKFYLTNDFLATSSRIITNKFIKIKNLYFKKIKNFKKFNTLIIDAEGDEQYYIKNIKYLKNIKHLYFELHHNIFGKKDVEKIMKNLKKNNFKIKDKCFNSFYFRREI
;
A
#
# COMPACT_ATOMS: atom_id res chain seq x y z
N MET A 1 24.85 21.33 -9.44
CA MET A 1 25.88 20.72 -8.59
C MET A 1 26.39 19.48 -9.28
N VAL A 2 27.55 19.54 -9.92
CA VAL A 2 28.14 18.45 -10.71
C VAL A 2 28.79 17.48 -9.74
N PHE A 3 28.12 16.37 -9.43
CA PHE A 3 28.76 15.29 -8.70
C PHE A 3 29.88 14.68 -9.57
N ASN A 4 31.10 14.81 -9.08
CA ASN A 4 32.31 14.34 -9.74
C ASN A 4 32.18 12.84 -10.10
N ARG A 5 32.69 12.41 -11.27
CA ARG A 5 32.66 11.01 -11.74
C ARG A 5 33.19 10.01 -10.71
N LEU A 6 34.17 10.40 -9.90
CA LEU A 6 34.75 9.60 -8.80
C LEU A 6 33.76 9.32 -7.68
N THR A 7 32.89 10.26 -7.31
CA THR A 7 31.85 10.05 -6.28
C THR A 7 30.78 9.08 -6.74
N LYS A 8 30.44 9.06 -8.04
CA LYS A 8 29.50 8.06 -8.59
C LYS A 8 30.10 6.65 -8.58
N VAL A 9 31.38 6.49 -8.87
CA VAL A 9 32.05 5.19 -8.93
C VAL A 9 32.20 4.55 -7.54
N LEU A 10 32.36 5.34 -6.48
CA LEU A 10 32.50 4.84 -5.10
C LEU A 10 31.16 4.78 -4.35
N ILE A 11 30.27 5.73 -4.55
CA ILE A 11 28.99 5.80 -3.84
C ILE A 11 27.97 4.81 -4.43
N LEU A 12 27.95 4.57 -5.75
CA LEU A 12 27.02 3.61 -6.34
C LEU A 12 27.22 2.17 -5.86
N PRO A 13 28.44 1.61 -5.85
CA PRO A 13 28.70 0.27 -5.31
C PRO A 13 28.40 0.21 -3.80
N LEU A 14 28.76 1.24 -3.04
CA LEU A 14 28.46 1.31 -1.61
C LEU A 14 26.95 1.44 -1.34
N TYR A 15 26.24 2.21 -2.17
CA TYR A 15 24.79 2.30 -2.14
C TYR A 15 24.12 0.96 -2.48
N TYR A 16 24.58 0.26 -3.53
CA TYR A 16 24.13 -1.09 -3.87
C TYR A 16 24.53 -2.10 -2.78
N LEU A 17 25.75 -2.01 -2.24
CA LEU A 17 26.22 -2.82 -1.14
C LEU A 17 25.36 -2.62 0.12
N LEU A 18 24.95 -1.41 0.41
CA LEU A 18 24.13 -1.05 1.57
C LEU A 18 22.63 -1.35 1.37
N HIS A 19 22.09 -1.21 0.15
CA HIS A 19 20.68 -1.44 -0.14
C HIS A 19 20.31 -2.88 -0.52
N HIS A 20 21.23 -3.63 -1.11
CA HIS A 20 21.04 -5.05 -1.43
C HIS A 20 21.65 -5.99 -0.40
N ASN A 21 22.06 -5.50 0.75
CA ASN A 21 22.93 -6.26 1.60
C ASN A 21 22.19 -7.26 2.47
N PHE A 22 22.34 -8.52 2.11
CA PHE A 22 22.07 -9.65 2.97
C PHE A 22 22.69 -9.47 4.37
N ILE A 23 23.93 -8.96 4.47
CA ILE A 23 24.66 -8.74 5.72
C ILE A 23 23.99 -7.65 6.58
N ILE A 24 23.65 -6.50 5.98
CA ILE A 24 22.98 -5.40 6.71
C ILE A 24 21.57 -5.83 7.11
N GLY A 25 20.83 -6.48 6.22
CA GLY A 25 19.52 -7.03 6.55
C GLY A 25 19.58 -8.07 7.66
N LEU A 26 20.63 -8.90 7.70
CA LEU A 26 20.85 -9.88 8.75
C LEU A 26 21.17 -9.22 10.10
N ILE A 27 22.10 -8.28 10.13
CA ILE A 27 22.45 -7.50 11.33
C ILE A 27 21.21 -6.79 11.87
N GLN A 28 20.44 -6.17 11.00
CA GLN A 28 19.23 -5.44 11.36
C GLN A 28 18.11 -6.34 11.87
N LYS A 29 17.93 -7.52 11.29
CA LYS A 29 16.96 -8.52 11.78
C LYS A 29 17.20 -8.87 13.24
N PHE A 30 18.46 -8.91 13.67
CA PHE A 30 18.82 -9.16 15.09
C PHE A 30 18.69 -7.91 15.97
N LEU A 31 18.97 -6.73 15.44
CA LEU A 31 19.02 -5.49 16.21
C LEU A 31 17.69 -4.73 16.23
N ILE A 32 16.86 -4.86 15.16
CA ILE A 32 15.69 -4.01 14.98
C ILE A 32 14.41 -4.82 15.19
N LYS A 33 13.83 -4.67 16.38
CA LYS A 33 12.47 -5.14 16.68
C LYS A 33 11.39 -4.09 16.35
N ASN A 34 11.80 -2.85 16.27
CA ASN A 34 10.92 -1.70 16.03
C ASN A 34 11.56 -0.77 15.01
N PHE A 35 10.72 -0.15 14.22
CA PHE A 35 11.12 0.86 13.26
C PHE A 35 10.44 2.19 13.64
N TYR A 36 11.17 3.29 13.54
CA TYR A 36 10.70 4.62 13.93
C TYR A 36 10.63 5.53 12.71
N TYR A 37 9.50 6.18 12.56
CA TYR A 37 9.32 7.19 11.52
C TYR A 37 8.59 8.40 12.10
N LYS A 38 9.25 9.57 12.19
CA LYS A 38 8.73 10.75 12.89
C LYS A 38 8.26 10.36 14.31
N ASP A 39 7.00 10.64 14.65
CA ASP A 39 6.38 10.32 15.94
C ASP A 39 5.76 8.91 15.99
N PHE A 40 5.98 8.10 14.96
CA PHE A 40 5.41 6.75 14.87
C PHE A 40 6.40 5.69 15.31
N THR A 41 5.88 4.69 16.01
CA THR A 41 6.60 3.45 16.33
C THR A 41 5.90 2.28 15.65
N PHE A 42 6.66 1.52 14.85
CA PHE A 42 6.18 0.33 14.19
C PHE A 42 6.89 -0.90 14.70
N PHE A 43 6.12 -1.86 15.19
CA PHE A 43 6.63 -3.15 15.61
C PHE A 43 6.76 -4.07 14.39
N LEU A 44 7.87 -4.78 14.29
CA LEU A 44 8.17 -5.73 13.23
C LEU A 44 8.07 -7.17 13.74
N ASN A 45 7.01 -7.48 14.45
CA ASN A 45 6.77 -8.82 14.98
C ASN A 45 6.12 -9.72 13.91
N ILE A 46 6.79 -9.86 12.79
CA ILE A 46 6.33 -10.64 11.63
C ILE A 46 7.38 -11.71 11.37
N ARG A 47 6.93 -12.96 11.22
CA ARG A 47 7.81 -14.06 10.79
C ARG A 47 8.15 -13.85 9.31
N ASN A 48 9.42 -14.11 8.95
CA ASN A 48 9.88 -14.15 7.56
C ASN A 48 9.79 -12.81 6.77
N ILE A 49 10.04 -11.67 7.43
CA ILE A 49 10.29 -10.42 6.69
C ILE A 49 11.55 -10.65 5.83
N PRO A 50 11.49 -10.39 4.52
CA PRO A 50 12.67 -10.46 3.66
C PRO A 50 13.77 -9.51 4.14
N LEU A 51 15.02 -9.94 4.06
CA LEU A 51 16.16 -9.14 4.54
C LEU A 51 16.25 -7.74 3.89
N PRO A 52 15.94 -7.56 2.58
CA PRO A 52 15.88 -6.23 1.96
C PRO A 52 14.91 -5.27 2.65
N ASN A 53 13.78 -5.78 3.17
CA ASN A 53 12.79 -4.95 3.85
C ASN A 53 13.31 -4.41 5.19
N TYR A 54 14.14 -5.17 5.92
CA TYR A 54 14.81 -4.63 7.11
C TYR A 54 15.70 -3.45 6.75
N SER A 55 16.47 -3.55 5.65
CA SER A 55 17.28 -2.44 5.16
C SER A 55 16.42 -1.20 4.85
N SER A 56 15.26 -1.38 4.21
CA SER A 56 14.35 -0.27 3.90
C SER A 56 13.76 0.39 5.16
N PHE A 57 13.51 -0.37 6.22
CA PHE A 57 13.08 0.19 7.51
C PHE A 57 14.20 1.04 8.14
N PHE A 58 15.41 0.54 8.15
CA PHE A 58 16.56 1.26 8.72
C PHE A 58 16.83 2.57 7.98
N PHE A 59 16.89 2.54 6.65
CA PHE A 59 17.12 3.73 5.83
C PHE A 59 15.87 4.61 5.66
N ARG A 60 14.73 4.23 6.26
CA ARG A 60 13.45 4.95 6.16
C ARG A 60 12.95 5.08 4.72
N THR A 61 13.28 4.11 3.88
CA THR A 61 12.87 4.04 2.47
C THR A 61 11.66 3.15 2.24
N TYR A 62 11.18 2.47 3.30
CA TYR A 62 9.98 1.63 3.22
C TYR A 62 8.76 2.44 2.78
N GLU A 63 8.07 1.95 1.76
CA GLU A 63 6.92 2.60 1.12
C GLU A 63 7.14 4.11 0.83
N TYR A 64 8.37 4.46 0.42
CA TYR A 64 8.78 5.85 0.24
C TYR A 64 7.89 6.61 -0.75
N ASN A 65 7.52 5.99 -1.86
CA ASN A 65 6.77 6.63 -2.94
C ASN A 65 5.34 6.93 -2.51
N ASP A 66 4.64 5.93 -1.94
CA ASP A 66 3.27 6.07 -1.45
C ASP A 66 3.19 7.06 -0.31
N ARG A 67 4.12 6.94 0.64
CA ARG A 67 4.25 7.88 1.74
C ARG A 67 4.37 9.32 1.25
N LYS A 68 5.24 9.58 0.28
CA LYS A 68 5.46 10.94 -0.25
C LYS A 68 4.20 11.54 -0.86
N ILE A 69 3.47 10.74 -1.65
CA ILE A 69 2.21 11.17 -2.25
C ILE A 69 1.14 11.41 -1.18
N ILE A 70 1.03 10.52 -0.19
CA ILE A 70 0.09 10.65 0.92
C ILE A 70 0.39 11.91 1.73
N GLU A 71 1.65 12.13 2.12
CA GLU A 71 2.06 13.29 2.91
C GLU A 71 1.79 14.62 2.21
N ARG A 72 1.93 14.67 0.87
CA ARG A 72 1.70 15.90 0.10
C ARG A 72 0.23 16.21 -0.16
N ASN A 73 -0.61 15.19 -0.25
CA ASN A 73 -1.94 15.35 -0.84
C ASN A 73 -3.13 14.98 0.08
N ILE A 74 -2.91 14.19 1.13
CA ILE A 74 -3.96 13.93 2.13
C ILE A 74 -4.17 15.15 3.01
N THR A 75 -5.42 15.44 3.32
CA THR A 75 -5.85 16.56 4.17
C THR A 75 -6.93 16.09 5.15
N LYS A 76 -7.32 16.94 6.09
CA LYS A 76 -8.42 16.70 7.04
C LYS A 76 -9.78 16.45 6.36
N LYS A 77 -9.93 16.82 5.08
CA LYS A 77 -11.15 16.58 4.30
C LYS A 77 -11.26 15.15 3.75
N ASN A 78 -10.15 14.40 3.77
CA ASN A 78 -10.10 13.03 3.24
C ASN A 78 -10.64 12.04 4.26
N ARG A 79 -11.62 11.24 3.85
CA ARG A 79 -12.16 10.09 4.59
C ARG A 79 -11.79 8.84 3.81
N CYS A 80 -10.83 8.10 4.34
CA CYS A 80 -10.08 7.12 3.58
C CYS A 80 -10.54 5.68 3.82
N ILE A 81 -10.60 4.93 2.73
CA ILE A 81 -10.57 3.47 2.72
C ILE A 81 -9.20 3.07 2.19
N VAL A 82 -8.52 2.20 2.91
CA VAL A 82 -7.21 1.65 2.55
C VAL A 82 -7.38 0.17 2.20
N ILE A 83 -6.91 -0.22 1.04
CA ILE A 83 -6.86 -1.60 0.54
C ILE A 83 -5.39 -1.99 0.45
N GLY A 84 -5.00 -3.02 1.21
CA GLY A 84 -3.61 -3.32 1.52
C GLY A 84 -3.16 -2.53 2.75
N GLY A 85 -3.38 -3.11 3.93
CA GLY A 85 -2.99 -2.49 5.21
C GLY A 85 -1.52 -2.67 5.53
N GLY A 86 -0.92 -3.75 5.00
CA GLY A 86 0.46 -4.14 5.25
C GLY A 86 0.79 -4.19 6.73
N ILE A 87 1.90 -3.59 7.10
CA ILE A 87 2.28 -3.44 8.52
C ILE A 87 1.62 -2.24 9.21
N GLY A 88 0.78 -1.47 8.53
CA GLY A 88 0.11 -0.28 9.06
C GLY A 88 0.84 1.04 8.83
N PHE A 89 1.91 1.05 8.03
CA PHE A 89 2.71 2.25 7.82
C PHE A 89 1.91 3.36 7.12
N ILE A 90 1.40 3.11 5.91
CA ILE A 90 0.53 4.05 5.18
C ILE A 90 -0.76 4.37 5.95
N PRO A 91 -1.48 3.39 6.55
CA PRO A 91 -2.63 3.69 7.39
C PRO A 91 -2.34 4.66 8.53
N CYS A 92 -1.26 4.48 9.29
CA CYS A 92 -0.91 5.37 10.40
C CYS A 92 -0.63 6.80 9.94
N ILE A 93 0.14 6.98 8.86
CA ILE A 93 0.44 8.29 8.28
C ILE A 93 -0.85 8.95 7.78
N THR A 94 -1.68 8.20 7.06
CA THR A 94 -2.98 8.68 6.56
C THR A 94 -3.87 9.15 7.70
N TYR A 95 -3.95 8.38 8.79
CA TYR A 95 -4.73 8.75 9.96
C TYR A 95 -4.19 10.03 10.63
N LYS A 96 -2.89 10.13 10.84
CA LYS A 96 -2.27 11.30 11.49
C LYS A 96 -2.60 12.60 10.74
N ILE A 97 -2.59 12.55 9.41
CA ILE A 97 -2.84 13.74 8.58
C ILE A 97 -4.34 14.03 8.49
N SER A 98 -5.16 13.02 8.21
CA SER A 98 -6.60 13.22 8.00
C SER A 98 -7.38 13.43 9.29
N GLY A 99 -6.95 12.84 10.40
CA GLY A 99 -7.68 12.80 11.68
C GLY A 99 -8.99 11.99 11.63
N ASN A 100 -9.33 11.42 10.47
CA ASN A 100 -10.59 10.73 10.25
C ASN A 100 -10.44 9.22 10.45
N LYS A 101 -11.47 8.59 11.04
CA LYS A 101 -11.52 7.14 11.20
C LYS A 101 -11.33 6.44 9.85
N LEU A 102 -10.37 5.52 9.78
CA LEU A 102 -10.07 4.74 8.59
C LEU A 102 -10.92 3.47 8.50
N ILE A 103 -11.15 3.01 7.28
CA ILE A 103 -11.51 1.63 6.99
C ILE A 103 -10.31 0.99 6.29
N ILE A 104 -9.87 -0.15 6.80
CA ILE A 104 -8.67 -0.84 6.33
C ILE A 104 -9.04 -2.26 5.96
N PHE A 105 -8.62 -2.70 4.78
CA PHE A 105 -8.71 -4.06 4.31
C PHE A 105 -7.31 -4.64 4.20
N GLU A 106 -7.10 -5.80 4.83
CA GLU A 106 -5.88 -6.59 4.71
C GLU A 106 -6.27 -8.05 4.54
N ILE A 107 -5.82 -8.65 3.44
CA ILE A 107 -6.19 -10.04 3.10
C ILE A 107 -5.23 -11.06 3.70
N ASN A 108 -3.99 -10.67 3.96
CA ASN A 108 -3.00 -11.54 4.59
C ASN A 108 -3.26 -11.63 6.09
N SER A 109 -3.84 -12.74 6.56
CA SER A 109 -4.16 -12.98 7.97
C SER A 109 -2.94 -12.93 8.87
N ASP A 110 -1.75 -13.27 8.35
CA ASP A 110 -0.53 -13.29 9.14
C ASP A 110 -0.04 -11.87 9.48
N LEU A 111 -0.47 -10.86 8.70
CA LEU A 111 -0.17 -9.45 8.98
C LEU A 111 -1.14 -8.81 9.98
N ILE A 112 -2.36 -9.34 10.13
CA ILE A 112 -3.43 -8.69 10.90
C ILE A 112 -3.02 -8.37 12.34
N SER A 113 -2.37 -9.29 13.03
CA SER A 113 -1.95 -9.07 14.41
C SER A 113 -0.95 -7.92 14.52
N ASN A 114 0.05 -7.89 13.64
CA ASN A 114 1.07 -6.86 13.62
C ASN A 114 0.52 -5.50 13.17
N LEU A 115 -0.29 -5.49 12.13
CA LEU A 115 -1.03 -4.31 11.65
C LEU A 115 -1.87 -3.70 12.77
N ASN A 116 -2.67 -4.52 13.46
CA ASN A 116 -3.51 -4.09 14.57
C ASN A 116 -2.69 -3.49 15.72
N LYS A 117 -1.59 -4.14 16.10
CA LYS A 117 -0.65 -3.63 17.11
C LYS A 117 -0.10 -2.26 16.73
N ASN A 118 0.33 -2.08 15.48
CA ASN A 118 0.89 -0.82 14.99
C ASN A 118 -0.15 0.30 14.97
N LEU A 119 -1.39 0.00 14.55
CA LEU A 119 -2.48 0.98 14.55
C LEU A 119 -2.85 1.44 15.98
N ILE A 120 -2.92 0.50 16.93
CA ILE A 120 -3.21 0.81 18.35
C ILE A 120 -2.09 1.64 18.96
N SER A 121 -0.84 1.22 18.80
CA SER A 121 0.33 1.91 19.37
C SER A 121 0.47 3.35 18.84
N ASN A 122 0.05 3.59 17.60
CA ASN A 122 0.02 4.92 17.00
C ASN A 122 -1.33 5.65 17.18
N ARG A 123 -2.19 5.16 18.08
CA ARG A 123 -3.48 5.77 18.48
C ARG A 123 -4.42 6.04 17.30
N CYS A 124 -4.38 5.20 16.27
CA CYS A 124 -5.25 5.33 15.12
C CYS A 124 -6.69 4.98 15.45
N LYS A 125 -7.65 5.70 14.87
CA LYS A 125 -9.07 5.32 14.86
C LYS A 125 -9.38 4.60 13.55
N TYR A 126 -9.77 3.33 13.61
CA TYR A 126 -9.95 2.50 12.41
C TYR A 126 -11.05 1.46 12.58
N LYS A 127 -11.41 0.83 11.47
CA LYS A 127 -12.09 -0.46 11.40
C LYS A 127 -11.30 -1.34 10.43
N LEU A 128 -10.79 -2.45 10.92
CA LEU A 128 -9.98 -3.40 10.17
C LEU A 128 -10.85 -4.58 9.73
N TYR A 129 -10.69 -4.99 8.48
CA TYR A 129 -11.33 -6.16 7.90
C TYR A 129 -10.26 -7.09 7.32
N ASN A 130 -10.26 -8.34 7.78
CA ASN A 130 -9.51 -9.42 7.11
C ASN A 130 -10.38 -10.04 6.03
N GLU A 131 -10.75 -9.24 5.06
CA GLU A 131 -11.66 -9.58 3.97
C GLU A 131 -11.21 -8.85 2.69
N ASN A 132 -11.56 -9.41 1.53
CA ASN A 132 -11.37 -8.74 0.25
C ASN A 132 -12.54 -7.82 -0.06
N LEU A 133 -12.30 -6.54 -0.27
CA LEU A 133 -13.33 -5.59 -0.67
C LEU A 133 -13.74 -5.84 -2.13
N VAL A 134 -15.03 -6.04 -2.38
CA VAL A 134 -15.56 -6.21 -3.74
C VAL A 134 -16.63 -5.18 -4.08
N ILE A 135 -16.63 -4.73 -5.35
CA ILE A 135 -17.57 -3.73 -5.88
C ILE A 135 -18.89 -4.39 -6.30
N PHE A 136 -18.83 -5.64 -6.71
CA PHE A 136 -20.02 -6.42 -7.06
C PHE A 136 -20.22 -7.56 -6.08
N LYS A 137 -21.47 -7.98 -5.92
CA LYS A 137 -21.78 -9.21 -5.21
C LYS A 137 -21.22 -10.37 -6.04
N SER A 138 -20.15 -10.96 -5.55
CA SER A 138 -19.44 -12.07 -6.19
C SER A 138 -19.48 -13.30 -5.30
N GLU A 139 -18.76 -14.33 -5.67
CA GLU A 139 -18.53 -15.52 -4.83
C GLU A 139 -18.15 -15.13 -3.41
N LYS A 140 -18.55 -15.96 -2.44
CA LYS A 140 -18.26 -15.68 -1.02
C LYS A 140 -16.76 -15.62 -0.72
N LEU A 141 -15.97 -16.41 -1.46
CA LEU A 141 -14.52 -16.54 -1.27
C LEU A 141 -13.78 -16.20 -2.55
N LYS A 142 -12.62 -15.59 -2.44
CA LYS A 142 -11.65 -15.38 -3.53
C LYS A 142 -10.31 -16.00 -3.13
N LYS A 143 -9.63 -16.61 -4.10
CA LYS A 143 -8.30 -17.20 -3.93
C LYS A 143 -7.23 -16.14 -4.15
N PHE A 144 -6.27 -16.07 -3.24
CA PHE A 144 -5.08 -15.24 -3.33
C PHE A 144 -3.83 -16.07 -3.09
N TYR A 145 -2.76 -15.75 -3.78
CA TYR A 145 -1.49 -16.46 -3.69
C TYR A 145 -0.52 -15.69 -2.81
N LEU A 146 0.14 -16.41 -1.91
CA LEU A 146 1.22 -15.87 -1.10
C LEU A 146 2.50 -15.85 -1.95
N THR A 147 3.09 -14.69 -2.12
CA THR A 147 4.35 -14.53 -2.86
C THR A 147 5.55 -14.81 -1.95
N ASN A 148 6.74 -14.81 -2.52
CA ASN A 148 7.98 -14.93 -1.74
C ASN A 148 8.24 -13.66 -0.89
N ASP A 149 7.69 -12.52 -1.29
CA ASP A 149 7.61 -11.35 -0.44
C ASP A 149 6.42 -11.54 0.52
N PHE A 150 6.72 -11.76 1.79
CA PHE A 150 5.71 -12.01 2.81
C PHE A 150 4.70 -10.86 2.96
N LEU A 151 5.10 -9.64 2.59
CA LEU A 151 4.22 -8.47 2.62
C LEU A 151 3.30 -8.41 1.39
N ALA A 152 3.62 -9.14 0.32
CA ALA A 152 2.87 -9.14 -0.92
C ALA A 152 1.98 -10.39 -1.05
N THR A 153 0.68 -10.17 -1.23
CA THR A 153 -0.31 -11.23 -1.48
C THR A 153 -1.12 -10.86 -2.72
N SER A 154 -1.01 -11.67 -3.77
CA SER A 154 -1.55 -11.32 -5.08
C SER A 154 -2.62 -12.31 -5.56
N SER A 155 -3.61 -11.82 -6.30
CA SER A 155 -4.55 -12.68 -7.05
C SER A 155 -4.02 -13.06 -8.43
N ARG A 156 -2.89 -12.50 -8.88
CA ARG A 156 -2.35 -12.62 -10.23
C ARG A 156 -1.03 -13.41 -10.30
N ILE A 157 -0.22 -13.34 -9.26
CA ILE A 157 1.04 -14.09 -9.19
C ILE A 157 0.73 -15.48 -8.64
N ILE A 158 0.65 -16.48 -9.51
CA ILE A 158 0.31 -17.86 -9.13
C ILE A 158 1.51 -18.51 -8.46
N THR A 159 1.31 -19.01 -7.25
CA THR A 159 2.28 -19.80 -6.49
C THR A 159 1.64 -21.07 -5.94
N ASN A 160 2.46 -21.97 -5.37
CA ASN A 160 1.97 -23.19 -4.74
C ASN A 160 1.23 -22.93 -3.42
N LYS A 161 1.45 -21.78 -2.79
CA LYS A 161 0.80 -21.39 -1.53
C LYS A 161 -0.30 -20.39 -1.80
N PHE A 162 -1.50 -20.65 -1.31
CA PHE A 162 -2.63 -19.76 -1.46
C PHE A 162 -3.51 -19.72 -0.20
N ILE A 163 -4.26 -18.64 -0.07
CA ILE A 163 -5.30 -18.46 0.93
C ILE A 163 -6.64 -18.20 0.23
N LYS A 164 -7.73 -18.60 0.89
CA LYS A 164 -9.09 -18.25 0.46
C LYS A 164 -9.64 -17.20 1.39
N ILE A 165 -9.93 -16.04 0.84
CA ILE A 165 -10.38 -14.87 1.59
C ILE A 165 -11.84 -14.56 1.28
N LYS A 166 -12.59 -14.24 2.33
CA LYS A 166 -13.99 -13.84 2.24
C LYS A 166 -14.13 -12.49 1.54
N ASN A 167 -15.09 -12.39 0.64
CA ASN A 167 -15.43 -11.15 -0.04
C ASN A 167 -16.44 -10.33 0.77
N LEU A 168 -16.13 -9.06 1.01
CA LEU A 168 -17.04 -8.08 1.56
C LEU A 168 -17.52 -7.11 0.47
N TYR A 169 -18.81 -7.12 0.20
CA TYR A 169 -19.41 -6.19 -0.76
C TYR A 169 -19.43 -4.76 -0.20
N PHE A 170 -18.93 -3.78 -0.98
CA PHE A 170 -18.72 -2.40 -0.52
C PHE A 170 -19.98 -1.74 0.07
N LYS A 171 -21.20 -2.09 -0.42
CA LYS A 171 -22.45 -1.54 0.14
C LYS A 171 -22.74 -2.01 1.56
N LYS A 172 -22.08 -3.07 2.05
CA LYS A 172 -22.17 -3.50 3.46
C LYS A 172 -21.32 -2.66 4.40
N ILE A 173 -20.45 -1.81 3.88
CA ILE A 173 -19.69 -0.86 4.70
C ILE A 173 -20.63 0.21 5.21
N LYS A 174 -20.79 0.29 6.54
CA LYS A 174 -21.64 1.32 7.18
C LYS A 174 -21.17 2.72 6.76
N ASN A 175 -22.10 3.52 6.25
CA ASN A 175 -21.84 4.89 5.81
C ASN A 175 -20.78 4.99 4.68
N PHE A 176 -20.68 4.01 3.79
CA PHE A 176 -19.74 4.02 2.67
C PHE A 176 -19.75 5.35 1.88
N LYS A 177 -20.91 5.94 1.68
CA LYS A 177 -21.07 7.23 0.97
C LYS A 177 -20.30 8.39 1.60
N LYS A 178 -19.92 8.31 2.88
CA LYS A 178 -19.11 9.34 3.56
C LYS A 178 -17.63 9.30 3.20
N PHE A 179 -17.14 8.17 2.66
CA PHE A 179 -15.75 8.01 2.26
C PHE A 179 -15.55 8.60 0.86
N ASN A 180 -14.57 9.44 0.70
CA ASN A 180 -14.27 10.12 -0.55
C ASN A 180 -12.89 9.80 -1.12
N THR A 181 -12.11 9.00 -0.39
CA THR A 181 -10.72 8.69 -0.72
C THR A 181 -10.50 7.18 -0.67
N LEU A 182 -9.88 6.67 -1.73
CA LEU A 182 -9.47 5.28 -1.85
C LEU A 182 -7.95 5.22 -2.03
N ILE A 183 -7.29 4.48 -1.17
CA ILE A 183 -5.85 4.18 -1.23
C ILE A 183 -5.73 2.69 -1.52
N ILE A 184 -5.02 2.32 -2.58
CA ILE A 184 -4.93 0.94 -3.07
C ILE A 184 -3.47 0.57 -3.25
N ASP A 185 -3.05 -0.42 -2.49
CA ASP A 185 -1.84 -1.18 -2.68
C ASP A 185 -2.23 -2.67 -2.56
N ALA A 186 -2.62 -3.26 -3.69
CA ALA A 186 -3.31 -4.55 -3.73
C ALA A 186 -2.60 -5.59 -4.61
N GLU A 187 -1.31 -5.39 -4.87
CA GLU A 187 -0.40 -6.33 -5.53
C GLU A 187 -1.01 -6.97 -6.79
N GLY A 188 -1.58 -6.11 -7.66
CA GLY A 188 -2.18 -6.49 -8.94
C GLY A 188 -3.70 -6.40 -9.03
N ASP A 189 -4.41 -6.23 -7.92
CA ASP A 189 -5.86 -6.02 -7.93
C ASP A 189 -6.27 -4.54 -8.17
N GLU A 190 -5.33 -3.59 -8.32
CA GLU A 190 -5.59 -2.19 -8.63
C GLU A 190 -6.45 -2.05 -9.88
N GLN A 191 -6.18 -2.86 -10.91
CA GLN A 191 -6.94 -2.88 -12.16
C GLN A 191 -8.42 -3.20 -11.93
N TYR A 192 -8.74 -4.10 -10.99
CA TYR A 192 -10.13 -4.44 -10.65
C TYR A 192 -10.88 -3.21 -10.12
N TYR A 193 -10.29 -2.49 -9.17
CA TYR A 193 -10.93 -1.31 -8.58
C TYR A 193 -11.05 -0.18 -9.58
N ILE A 194 -10.00 0.08 -10.37
CA ILE A 194 -9.98 1.14 -11.37
C ILE A 194 -10.97 0.85 -12.51
N LYS A 195 -11.04 -0.39 -13.00
CA LYS A 195 -12.02 -0.80 -14.01
C LYS A 195 -13.47 -0.53 -13.56
N ASN A 196 -13.71 -0.63 -12.27
CA ASN A 196 -15.03 -0.54 -11.67
C ASN A 196 -15.27 0.79 -10.92
N ILE A 197 -14.36 1.75 -11.03
CA ILE A 197 -14.40 3.03 -10.27
C ILE A 197 -15.66 3.87 -10.55
N LYS A 198 -16.31 3.67 -11.70
CA LYS A 198 -17.59 4.31 -12.06
C LYS A 198 -18.72 4.00 -11.07
N TYR A 199 -18.68 2.86 -10.39
CA TYR A 199 -19.69 2.46 -9.39
C TYR A 199 -19.41 3.04 -8.00
N LEU A 200 -18.21 3.57 -7.77
CA LEU A 200 -17.78 4.24 -6.54
C LEU A 200 -17.88 5.76 -6.70
N LYS A 201 -19.12 6.26 -6.95
CA LYS A 201 -19.39 7.67 -7.30
C LYS A 201 -18.94 8.67 -6.23
N ASN A 202 -18.92 8.24 -4.94
CA ASN A 202 -18.49 9.06 -3.82
C ASN A 202 -16.96 9.22 -3.74
N ILE A 203 -16.18 8.35 -4.39
CA ILE A 203 -14.71 8.43 -4.39
C ILE A 203 -14.28 9.56 -5.33
N LYS A 204 -13.65 10.57 -4.75
CA LYS A 204 -13.10 11.75 -5.43
C LYS A 204 -11.57 11.74 -5.50
N HIS A 205 -10.92 11.07 -4.56
CA HIS A 205 -9.47 10.97 -4.44
C HIS A 205 -9.06 9.51 -4.54
N LEU A 206 -8.13 9.21 -5.44
CA LEU A 206 -7.62 7.86 -5.68
C LEU A 206 -6.09 7.88 -5.61
N TYR A 207 -5.54 7.09 -4.71
CA TYR A 207 -4.12 6.84 -4.55
C TYR A 207 -3.87 5.37 -4.85
N PHE A 208 -2.87 5.05 -5.66
CA PHE A 208 -2.50 3.67 -5.93
C PHE A 208 -1.07 3.53 -6.42
N GLU A 209 -0.48 2.38 -6.12
CA GLU A 209 0.78 1.95 -6.69
C GLU A 209 0.56 1.10 -7.96
N LEU A 210 1.38 1.30 -8.99
CA LEU A 210 1.41 0.48 -10.19
C LEU A 210 2.55 -0.52 -10.11
N HIS A 211 2.21 -1.78 -9.99
CA HIS A 211 3.15 -2.90 -9.95
C HIS A 211 3.57 -3.29 -11.38
N HIS A 212 4.60 -2.63 -11.91
CA HIS A 212 5.07 -2.83 -13.30
C HIS A 212 5.54 -4.25 -13.60
N ASN A 213 5.94 -5.02 -12.59
CA ASN A 213 6.24 -6.46 -12.69
C ASN A 213 4.98 -7.30 -12.92
N ILE A 214 3.79 -6.79 -12.63
CA ILE A 214 2.49 -7.46 -12.78
C ILE A 214 1.74 -6.94 -14.00
N PHE A 215 1.85 -5.64 -14.29
CA PHE A 215 1.12 -4.96 -15.37
C PHE A 215 2.03 -4.70 -16.58
N GLY A 216 1.66 -5.28 -17.72
CA GLY A 216 2.26 -4.93 -18.98
C GLY A 216 1.82 -3.55 -19.47
N LYS A 217 2.54 -2.98 -20.46
CA LYS A 217 2.26 -1.66 -21.04
C LYS A 217 0.79 -1.48 -21.44
N LYS A 218 0.19 -2.49 -22.08
CA LYS A 218 -1.25 -2.48 -22.48
C LYS A 218 -2.22 -2.38 -21.29
N ASP A 219 -1.88 -2.98 -20.15
CA ASP A 219 -2.73 -2.89 -18.95
C ASP A 219 -2.64 -1.52 -18.31
N VAL A 220 -1.44 -0.93 -18.25
CA VAL A 220 -1.24 0.45 -17.79
C VAL A 220 -2.04 1.43 -18.66
N GLU A 221 -1.99 1.30 -19.99
CA GLU A 221 -2.77 2.12 -20.91
C GLU A 221 -4.28 1.99 -20.66
N LYS A 222 -4.80 0.76 -20.44
CA LYS A 222 -6.21 0.53 -20.10
C LYS A 222 -6.60 1.17 -18.76
N ILE A 223 -5.73 1.08 -17.75
CA ILE A 223 -5.92 1.73 -16.45
C ILE A 223 -6.06 3.23 -16.63
N MET A 224 -5.11 3.88 -17.33
CA MET A 224 -5.10 5.32 -17.55
C MET A 224 -6.30 5.80 -18.38
N LYS A 225 -6.66 5.06 -19.45
CA LYS A 225 -7.86 5.33 -20.26
C LYS A 225 -9.14 5.27 -19.43
N ASN A 226 -9.24 4.29 -18.53
CA ASN A 226 -10.42 4.12 -17.70
C ASN A 226 -10.55 5.24 -16.65
N LEU A 227 -9.45 5.66 -16.03
CA LEU A 227 -9.43 6.80 -15.13
C LEU A 227 -9.88 8.07 -15.83
N LYS A 228 -9.32 8.36 -17.02
CA LYS A 228 -9.73 9.51 -17.84
C LYS A 228 -11.21 9.48 -18.18
N LYS A 229 -11.75 8.32 -18.61
CA LYS A 229 -13.19 8.12 -18.91
C LYS A 229 -14.10 8.41 -17.70
N ASN A 230 -13.59 8.25 -16.48
CA ASN A 230 -14.33 8.50 -15.24
C ASN A 230 -13.97 9.85 -14.60
N ASN A 231 -13.46 10.79 -15.38
CA ASN A 231 -13.09 12.16 -15.00
C ASN A 231 -12.00 12.24 -13.92
N PHE A 232 -11.16 11.22 -13.79
CA PHE A 232 -10.00 11.29 -12.93
C PHE A 232 -8.82 11.90 -13.68
N LYS A 233 -8.24 12.97 -13.10
CA LYS A 233 -7.00 13.58 -13.59
C LYS A 233 -5.87 13.35 -12.59
N ILE A 234 -4.70 13.07 -13.11
CA ILE A 234 -3.47 12.96 -12.31
C ILE A 234 -3.18 14.32 -11.66
N LYS A 235 -2.90 14.32 -10.38
CA LYS A 235 -2.53 15.52 -9.61
C LYS A 235 -1.12 15.43 -9.06
N ASP A 236 -0.63 14.22 -8.79
CA ASP A 236 0.72 13.99 -8.30
C ASP A 236 1.20 12.59 -8.67
N LYS A 237 2.53 12.44 -8.76
CA LYS A 237 3.20 11.18 -9.06
C LYS A 237 4.54 11.12 -8.34
N CYS A 238 4.87 9.94 -7.82
CA CYS A 238 6.19 9.61 -7.30
C CYS A 238 6.56 8.20 -7.78
N PHE A 239 7.45 8.09 -8.77
CA PHE A 239 7.80 6.83 -9.44
C PHE A 239 6.57 6.06 -9.93
N ASN A 240 6.24 4.94 -9.27
CA ASN A 240 5.13 4.05 -9.58
C ASN A 240 3.86 4.33 -8.75
N SER A 241 3.91 5.27 -7.83
CA SER A 241 2.75 5.68 -7.03
C SER A 241 2.11 6.93 -7.62
N PHE A 242 0.78 6.96 -7.62
CA PHE A 242 -0.02 7.98 -8.29
C PHE A 242 -1.13 8.50 -7.40
N TYR A 243 -1.40 9.82 -7.52
CA TYR A 243 -2.60 10.45 -7.00
C TYR A 243 -3.44 11.02 -8.12
N PHE A 244 -4.70 10.60 -8.16
CA PHE A 244 -5.71 11.12 -9.07
C PHE A 244 -6.85 11.77 -8.30
N ARG A 245 -7.41 12.83 -8.88
CA ARG A 245 -8.61 13.48 -8.37
C ARG A 245 -9.68 13.47 -9.45
N ARG A 246 -10.91 13.11 -9.05
CA ARG A 246 -12.07 13.22 -9.92
C ARG A 246 -12.46 14.68 -10.05
N GLU A 247 -12.57 15.16 -11.27
CA GLU A 247 -13.11 16.48 -11.58
C GLU A 247 -14.62 16.35 -11.79
N ILE A 248 -15.36 17.32 -11.25
CA ILE A 248 -16.82 17.41 -11.30
C ILE A 248 -17.19 18.17 -12.56
#